data_d6640390ddc39cf40c2dc336d39d9a9c
#
_entry.id   d6640390ddc39cf40c2dc336d39d9a9c
#
_cell.length_a   1.000
_cell.length_b   1.000
_cell.length_c   1.000
_cell.angle_alpha   90.00
_cell.angle_beta   90.00
_cell.angle_gamma   90.00
#
_symmetry.space_group_name_H-M   'P 1'
#
loop_
_entity.id
_entity.type
_entity.pdbx_description
1 polymer ?
#
loop_
_entity_poly.entity_id
_entity_poly.type
_entity_poly.pdbx_seq_one_letter_code
_entity_poly.pdbx_strand_id
1 'polypeptide(L)' 'MRASLKEKIIEVCDKKISAKGPDVGLSFYAFFANKNDNPALLMEAAEWWMMTHRLDHFEKAAKIKKMVQQMA' A
#
# COMPACT_ATOMS: atom_id res chain seq x y z
N MET A 1 -3.33 -10.33 6.38
CA MET A 1 -2.15 -9.84 5.64
C MET A 1 -0.90 -10.17 6.43
N ARG A 2 0.12 -10.69 5.77
CA ARG A 2 1.36 -11.05 6.45
C ARG A 2 2.17 -9.82 6.87
N ALA A 3 2.99 -9.98 7.92
CA ALA A 3 3.74 -8.87 8.51
C ALA A 3 4.68 -8.19 7.50
N SER A 4 5.37 -8.98 6.67
CA SER A 4 6.31 -8.43 5.68
C SER A 4 5.61 -7.53 4.68
N LEU A 5 4.38 -7.86 4.28
CA LEU A 5 3.60 -7.03 3.38
C LEU A 5 3.14 -5.75 4.05
N LYS A 6 2.70 -5.83 5.31
CA LYS A 6 2.34 -4.64 6.08
C LYS A 6 3.50 -3.65 6.16
N GLU A 7 4.69 -4.15 6.47
CA GLU A 7 5.89 -3.33 6.55
C GLU A 7 6.20 -2.66 5.22
N LYS A 8 6.09 -3.42 4.13
CA LYS A 8 6.33 -2.89 2.80
C LYS A 8 5.35 -1.78 2.44
N ILE A 9 4.07 -1.99 2.69
CA ILE A 9 3.06 -0.98 2.38
C ILE A 9 3.29 0.28 3.19
N ILE A 10 3.56 0.14 4.49
CA ILE A 10 3.82 1.28 5.36
C ILE A 10 5.07 2.03 4.89
N GLU A 11 6.12 1.32 4.51
CA GLU A 11 7.33 1.94 4.01
C GLU A 11 7.07 2.75 2.74
N VAL A 12 6.31 2.20 1.79
CA VAL A 12 5.96 2.92 0.56
C VAL A 12 5.14 4.16 0.88
N CYS A 13 4.17 4.05 1.77
CA CYS A 13 3.34 5.19 2.18
C CYS A 13 4.19 6.27 2.85
N ASP A 14 5.09 5.89 3.74
CA ASP A 14 5.96 6.84 4.43
C ASP A 14 6.90 7.56 3.47
N LYS A 15 7.46 6.85 2.50
CA LYS A 15 8.31 7.47 1.48
C LYS A 15 7.53 8.48 0.65
N LYS A 16 6.31 8.16 0.27
CA LYS A 16 5.47 9.08 -0.50
C LYS A 16 5.11 10.31 0.31
N ILE A 17 4.70 10.12 1.55
CA ILE A 17 4.35 11.23 2.43
C ILE A 17 5.55 12.15 2.66
N SER A 18 6.72 11.57 2.90
CA SER A 18 7.94 12.32 3.12
C SER A 18 8.34 13.12 1.87
N ALA A 19 8.15 12.56 0.68
CA ALA A 19 8.55 13.21 -0.57
C ALA A 19 7.56 14.25 -1.06
N LYS A 20 6.25 14.03 -0.85
CA LYS A 20 5.18 14.82 -1.48
C LYS A 20 4.25 15.51 -0.49
N GLY A 21 4.34 15.20 0.79
CA GLY A 21 3.48 15.79 1.81
C GLY A 21 2.36 14.87 2.27
N PRO A 22 1.66 15.25 3.38
CA PRO A 22 0.70 14.36 4.04
C PRO A 22 -0.57 14.08 3.23
N ASP A 23 -0.86 14.88 2.20
CA ASP A 23 -2.04 14.69 1.36
C ASP A 23 -1.77 13.91 0.09
N VAL A 24 -0.56 13.39 -0.08
CA VAL A 24 -0.18 12.67 -1.29
C VAL A 24 -1.06 11.45 -1.50
N GLY A 25 -1.46 11.25 -2.77
CA GLY A 25 -2.17 10.04 -3.18
C GLY A 25 -1.22 9.05 -3.83
N LEU A 26 -1.61 7.78 -3.84
CA LEU A 26 -0.91 6.75 -4.58
C LEU A 26 -1.92 5.74 -5.12
N SER A 27 -1.53 5.08 -6.20
CA SER A 27 -2.31 3.97 -6.73
C SER A 27 -1.70 2.67 -6.22
N PHE A 28 -2.45 1.58 -6.31
CA PHE A 28 -1.91 0.29 -5.89
C PHE A 28 -0.67 -0.11 -6.70
N TYR A 29 -0.49 0.45 -7.88
CA TYR A 29 0.72 0.23 -8.67
C TYR A 29 1.99 0.71 -7.98
N ALA A 30 1.87 1.61 -7.01
CA ALA A 30 3.03 2.06 -6.25
C ALA A 30 3.71 0.91 -5.51
N PHE A 31 2.94 -0.11 -5.14
CA PHE A 31 3.48 -1.29 -4.47
C PHE A 31 4.15 -2.26 -5.44
N PHE A 32 3.93 -2.06 -6.74
CA PHE A 32 4.41 -2.95 -7.79
C PHE A 32 5.50 -2.31 -8.66
N ALA A 33 6.05 -1.20 -8.22
CA ALA A 33 7.02 -0.43 -8.99
C ALA A 33 8.25 -1.25 -9.33
N ASN A 34 8.60 -2.22 -8.51
CA ASN A 34 9.70 -3.14 -8.76
C ASN A 34 9.15 -4.52 -9.12
N LYS A 35 9.23 -4.85 -10.40
CA LYS A 35 8.76 -6.14 -10.91
C LYS A 35 9.53 -7.34 -10.37
N ASN A 36 10.67 -7.11 -9.78
CA ASN A 36 11.51 -8.18 -9.22
C ASN A 36 11.17 -8.48 -7.77
N ASP A 37 10.21 -7.75 -7.19
CA ASP A 37 9.74 -8.05 -5.86
C ASP A 37 8.94 -9.34 -5.85
N ASN A 38 8.71 -9.84 -4.66
CA ASN A 38 8.03 -11.11 -4.43
C ASN A 38 6.62 -11.13 -5.05
N PRO A 39 6.36 -11.95 -6.08
CA PRO A 39 5.05 -11.99 -6.73
C PRO A 39 3.91 -12.36 -5.79
N ALA A 40 4.16 -13.20 -4.79
CA ALA A 40 3.14 -13.58 -3.84
C ALA A 40 2.68 -12.40 -3.00
N LEU A 41 3.60 -11.52 -2.60
CA LEU A 41 3.26 -10.29 -1.88
C LEU A 41 2.49 -9.32 -2.77
N LEU A 42 2.87 -9.23 -4.03
CA LEU A 42 2.17 -8.35 -4.99
C LEU A 42 0.72 -8.80 -5.17
N MET A 43 0.50 -10.09 -5.33
CA MET A 43 -0.85 -10.63 -5.46
C MET A 43 -1.69 -10.40 -4.22
N GLU A 44 -1.11 -10.61 -3.06
CA GLU A 44 -1.79 -10.39 -1.79
C GLU A 44 -2.19 -8.92 -1.62
N ALA A 45 -1.29 -8.00 -1.97
CA ALA A 45 -1.57 -6.57 -1.90
C ALA A 45 -2.71 -6.18 -2.85
N ALA A 46 -2.69 -6.70 -4.07
CA ALA A 46 -3.74 -6.43 -5.04
C ALA A 46 -5.10 -6.92 -4.56
N GLU A 47 -5.15 -8.12 -4.01
CA GLU A 47 -6.39 -8.67 -3.46
C GLU A 47 -6.90 -7.82 -2.31
N TRP A 48 -6.01 -7.45 -1.39
CA TRP A 48 -6.38 -6.60 -0.27
C TRP A 48 -6.96 -5.28 -0.73
N TRP A 49 -6.28 -4.64 -1.70
CA TRP A 49 -6.72 -3.34 -2.20
C TRP A 49 -8.10 -3.40 -2.84
N MET A 50 -8.29 -4.35 -3.75
CA MET A 50 -9.50 -4.37 -4.57
C MET A 50 -10.70 -5.02 -3.86
N MET A 51 -10.47 -6.06 -3.11
CA MET A 51 -11.57 -6.89 -2.61
C MET A 51 -11.95 -6.59 -1.17
N THR A 52 -10.98 -6.29 -0.33
CA THR A 52 -11.24 -6.13 1.10
C THR A 52 -11.76 -4.73 1.44
N HIS A 53 -11.18 -3.72 0.84
CA HIS A 53 -11.43 -2.34 1.25
C HIS A 53 -12.10 -1.50 0.19
N ARG A 54 -12.37 -2.04 -0.99
CA ARG A 54 -13.00 -1.33 -2.08
C ARG A 54 -12.34 0.02 -2.36
N LEU A 55 -11.02 0.03 -2.30
CA LEU A 55 -10.28 1.24 -2.54
C LEU A 55 -10.34 1.60 -4.02
N ASP A 56 -10.42 2.90 -4.29
CA ASP A 56 -10.35 3.40 -5.65
C ASP A 56 -8.96 3.16 -6.21
N HIS A 57 -8.83 3.33 -7.53
CA HIS A 57 -7.54 3.22 -8.20
C HIS A 57 -6.48 4.11 -7.56
N PHE A 58 -6.89 5.24 -7.02
CA PHE A 58 -6.01 6.20 -6.37
C PHE A 58 -6.53 6.53 -4.98
N GLU A 59 -5.68 6.48 -3.97
CA GLU A 59 -6.09 6.74 -2.60
C GLU A 59 -4.97 7.47 -1.85
N LYS A 60 -5.30 8.20 -0.79
CA LYS A 60 -4.29 8.90 0.00
C LYS A 60 -3.39 7.92 0.73
N ALA A 61 -2.09 8.17 0.67
CA ALA A 61 -1.10 7.32 1.34
C ALA A 61 -1.35 7.24 2.85
N ALA A 62 -1.74 8.36 3.46
CA ALA A 62 -2.03 8.39 4.90
C ALA A 62 -3.20 7.47 5.26
N LYS A 63 -4.23 7.43 4.43
CA LYS A 63 -5.38 6.55 4.64
C LYS A 63 -4.97 5.08 4.53
N ILE A 64 -4.19 4.74 3.51
CA ILE A 64 -3.70 3.38 3.32
C ILE A 64 -2.86 2.93 4.50
N LYS A 65 -1.94 3.78 4.94
CA LYS A 65 -1.08 3.49 6.10
C LYS A 65 -1.92 3.20 7.34
N LYS A 66 -2.90 4.06 7.62
CA LYS A 66 -3.77 3.90 8.78
C LYS A 66 -4.54 2.59 8.72
N MET A 67 -5.09 2.25 7.56
CA MET A 67 -5.84 1.00 7.39
C MET A 67 -4.96 -0.21 7.66
N VAL A 68 -3.73 -0.22 7.15
CA VAL A 68 -2.79 -1.31 7.36
C VAL A 68 -2.40 -1.42 8.83
N GLN A 69 -2.15 -0.29 9.49
CA GLN A 69 -1.79 -0.28 10.90
C GLN A 69 -2.91 -0.78 11.82
N GLN A 70 -4.16 -0.63 11.40
CA GLN A 70 -5.31 -1.09 12.17
C GLN A 70 -5.62 -2.57 11.97
N MET A 71 -4.97 -3.23 11.05
CA MET A 71 -5.16 -4.67 10.82
C MET A 71 -4.51 -5.47 11.95
N ALA A 72 -5.24 -6.43 12.44
CA ALA A 72 -4.74 -7.31 13.49
C ALA A 72 -3.68 -8.27 12.96
#